data_36968e92add0bde4b02722f70e8aa03d
#
_entry.id   36968e92add0bde4b02722f70e8aa03d
#
_cell.length_a   1.000
_cell.length_b   1.000
_cell.length_c   1.000
_cell.angle_alpha   90.00
_cell.angle_beta   90.00
_cell.angle_gamma   90.00
#
_symmetry.space_group_name_H-M   'P 1'
#
loop_
_entity.id
_entity.type
_entity.pdbx_description
1 polymer ?
#
loop_
_entity_poly.entity_id
_entity_poly.type
_entity_poly.pdbx_seq_one_letter_code
_entity_poly.pdbx_strand_id
1 'polypeptide(L)'
;ALRMYPTYVFLHGNGLNRAASFRVRTCTDIAQELNANVFAIDYRGYGDSTGYPTEQGVVDDAYSAVQYVRERSRSATADSGPGIAIVGQSLGTGIGAQTALRMYREGQHLDALILLAAFKELRPMVTEFSLGGVIPLLRPLEWLPIKDFLLDTFLQYRFHSLEALTEILNGTNDPKSVNQPV
;
A
#
# COMPACT_ATOMS: atom_id res chain seq x y z
N ALA A 1 -7.41 12.90 18.69
CA ALA A 1 -6.06 12.43 18.39
C ALA A 1 -5.68 12.71 16.94
N LEU A 2 -6.49 12.36 15.93
CA LEU A 2 -6.17 12.54 14.49
C LEU A 2 -5.86 14.00 14.09
N ARG A 3 -6.24 14.98 14.87
CA ARG A 3 -6.03 16.41 14.56
C ARG A 3 -4.73 16.99 15.11
N MET A 4 -3.97 16.24 15.89
CA MET A 4 -2.78 16.75 16.59
C MET A 4 -1.48 16.12 16.11
N TYR A 5 -1.54 14.89 15.60
CA TYR A 5 -0.36 14.10 15.25
C TYR A 5 -0.49 13.57 13.82
N PRO A 6 0.62 13.38 13.12
CA PRO A 6 0.60 12.74 11.80
C PRO A 6 -0.04 11.35 11.88
N THR A 7 -0.65 10.93 10.79
CA THR A 7 -1.31 9.62 10.73
C THR A 7 -0.69 8.76 9.65
N TYR A 8 -0.27 7.56 10.03
CA TYR A 8 0.24 6.53 9.15
C TYR A 8 -0.88 5.53 8.82
N VAL A 9 -1.29 5.48 7.56
CA VAL A 9 -2.24 4.46 7.07
C VAL A 9 -1.45 3.19 6.80
N PHE A 10 -1.66 2.17 7.64
CA PHE A 10 -0.93 0.91 7.55
C PHE A 10 -1.67 -0.10 6.67
N LEU A 11 -0.99 -0.54 5.61
CA LEU A 11 -1.47 -1.48 4.61
C LEU A 11 -0.72 -2.81 4.78
N HIS A 12 -1.41 -3.82 5.27
CA HIS A 12 -0.80 -5.10 5.62
C HIS A 12 -0.46 -5.98 4.42
N GLY A 13 0.40 -6.97 4.64
CA GLY A 13 0.78 -7.99 3.66
C GLY A 13 -0.30 -9.07 3.48
N ASN A 14 -0.08 -9.96 2.50
CA ASN A 14 -0.98 -11.09 2.24
C ASN A 14 -1.10 -12.03 3.46
N GLY A 15 -2.24 -12.72 3.53
CA GLY A 15 -2.59 -13.64 4.61
C GLY A 15 -2.85 -12.93 5.94
N LEU A 16 -3.64 -13.55 6.82
CA LEU A 16 -4.07 -13.00 8.10
C LEU A 16 -4.78 -11.62 7.94
N ASN A 17 -4.82 -10.86 9.03
CA ASN A 17 -5.51 -9.57 9.10
C ASN A 17 -4.68 -8.54 9.91
N ARG A 18 -5.20 -7.32 10.08
CA ARG A 18 -4.56 -6.24 10.85
C ARG A 18 -4.29 -6.61 12.31
N ALA A 19 -5.05 -7.56 12.89
CA ALA A 19 -4.93 -7.98 14.29
C ALA A 19 -3.85 -9.04 14.54
N ALA A 20 -3.11 -9.50 13.51
CA ALA A 20 -1.99 -10.40 13.69
C ALA A 20 -0.96 -9.76 14.65
N SER A 21 -0.49 -10.52 15.65
CA SER A 21 0.31 -9.99 16.76
C SER A 21 1.55 -9.20 16.31
N PHE A 22 2.26 -9.66 15.29
CA PHE A 22 3.42 -8.96 14.74
C PHE A 22 3.05 -7.64 14.05
N ARG A 23 1.86 -7.55 13.42
CA ARG A 23 1.36 -6.31 12.80
C ARG A 23 0.93 -5.31 13.86
N VAL A 24 0.23 -5.79 14.88
CA VAL A 24 -0.13 -4.95 16.04
C VAL A 24 1.13 -4.36 16.66
N ARG A 25 2.17 -5.18 16.85
CA ARG A 25 3.47 -4.70 17.35
C ARG A 25 4.07 -3.64 16.44
N THR A 26 4.17 -3.90 15.15
CA THR A 26 4.69 -2.92 14.17
C THR A 26 3.92 -1.60 14.23
N CYS A 27 2.58 -1.64 14.27
CA CYS A 27 1.75 -0.44 14.39
C CYS A 27 1.98 0.28 15.72
N THR A 28 2.16 -0.46 16.82
CA THR A 28 2.45 0.12 18.14
C THR A 28 3.82 0.78 18.15
N ASP A 29 4.84 0.12 17.59
CA ASP A 29 6.20 0.66 17.50
C ASP A 29 6.20 1.97 16.66
N ILE A 30 5.52 1.98 15.49
CA ILE A 30 5.35 3.21 14.68
C ILE A 30 4.68 4.33 15.50
N ALA A 31 3.59 4.01 16.20
CA ALA A 31 2.84 5.00 16.97
C ALA A 31 3.69 5.61 18.10
N GLN A 32 4.48 4.79 18.80
CA GLN A 32 5.29 5.20 19.93
C GLN A 32 6.56 5.94 19.49
N GLU A 33 7.31 5.38 18.55
CA GLU A 33 8.61 5.93 18.13
C GLU A 33 8.46 7.21 17.31
N LEU A 34 7.39 7.34 16.52
CA LEU A 34 7.14 8.52 15.69
C LEU A 34 6.15 9.52 16.31
N ASN A 35 5.65 9.24 17.51
CA ASN A 35 4.60 10.04 18.16
C ASN A 35 3.44 10.34 17.21
N ALA A 36 2.86 9.29 16.64
CA ALA A 36 1.92 9.37 15.53
C ALA A 36 0.66 8.54 15.77
N ASN A 37 -0.38 8.80 14.99
CA ASN A 37 -1.51 7.90 14.89
C ASN A 37 -1.20 6.81 13.83
N VAL A 38 -1.68 5.59 14.06
CA VAL A 38 -1.68 4.54 13.05
C VAL A 38 -3.09 4.10 12.76
N PHE A 39 -3.47 4.14 11.49
CA PHE A 39 -4.77 3.71 11.00
C PHE A 39 -4.59 2.47 10.13
N ALA A 40 -4.79 1.30 10.72
CA ALA A 40 -4.68 0.01 10.05
C ALA A 40 -6.05 -0.48 9.56
N ILE A 41 -6.12 -0.91 8.30
CA ILE A 41 -7.34 -1.47 7.70
C ILE A 41 -7.16 -2.94 7.35
N ASP A 42 -8.27 -3.66 7.27
CA ASP A 42 -8.36 -4.90 6.50
C ASP A 42 -9.07 -4.60 5.18
N TYR A 43 -8.44 -4.98 4.07
CA TYR A 43 -9.06 -4.82 2.74
C TYR A 43 -10.28 -5.73 2.61
N ARG A 44 -11.13 -5.46 1.63
CA ARG A 44 -12.23 -6.36 1.27
C ARG A 44 -11.76 -7.81 1.14
N GLY A 45 -12.49 -8.73 1.77
CA GLY A 45 -12.16 -10.17 1.80
C GLY A 45 -11.06 -10.56 2.77
N TYR A 46 -10.51 -9.62 3.56
CA TYR A 46 -9.56 -9.89 4.64
C TYR A 46 -10.20 -9.59 5.99
N GLY A 47 -9.79 -10.35 7.03
CA GLY A 47 -10.23 -10.14 8.40
C GLY A 47 -11.75 -10.20 8.54
N ASP A 48 -12.33 -9.14 9.06
CA ASP A 48 -13.77 -8.95 9.24
C ASP A 48 -14.41 -8.10 8.12
N SER A 49 -13.62 -7.70 7.11
CA SER A 49 -14.11 -6.95 5.95
C SER A 49 -14.84 -7.88 4.97
N THR A 50 -16.01 -7.45 4.53
CA THR A 50 -16.82 -8.17 3.56
C THR A 50 -16.32 -7.97 2.12
N GLY A 51 -16.88 -8.72 1.17
CA GLY A 51 -16.57 -8.59 -0.25
C GLY A 51 -15.49 -9.54 -0.73
N TYR A 52 -15.04 -9.33 -1.96
CA TYR A 52 -14.03 -10.15 -2.62
C TYR A 52 -12.83 -9.28 -3.02
N PRO A 53 -11.60 -9.69 -2.71
CA PRO A 53 -10.42 -8.91 -3.02
C PRO A 53 -10.13 -8.96 -4.52
N THR A 54 -10.06 -7.78 -5.14
CA THR A 54 -9.56 -7.55 -6.50
C THR A 54 -8.46 -6.49 -6.42
N GLU A 55 -7.56 -6.43 -7.40
CA GLU A 55 -6.47 -5.45 -7.41
C GLU A 55 -7.01 -4.02 -7.25
N GLN A 56 -7.92 -3.63 -8.11
CA GLN A 56 -8.54 -2.30 -8.05
C GLN A 56 -9.30 -2.09 -6.73
N GLY A 57 -10.03 -3.11 -6.26
CA GLY A 57 -10.82 -3.00 -5.05
C GLY A 57 -9.99 -2.75 -3.78
N VAL A 58 -8.86 -3.44 -3.62
CA VAL A 58 -8.00 -3.22 -2.45
C VAL A 58 -7.27 -1.86 -2.52
N VAL A 59 -7.01 -1.34 -3.73
CA VAL A 59 -6.52 0.03 -3.93
C VAL A 59 -7.61 1.05 -3.57
N ASP A 60 -8.87 0.80 -3.95
CA ASP A 60 -10.00 1.65 -3.58
C ASP A 60 -10.22 1.68 -2.05
N ASP A 61 -10.04 0.53 -1.38
CA ASP A 61 -10.13 0.44 0.08
C ASP A 61 -9.03 1.29 0.75
N ALA A 62 -7.79 1.17 0.27
CA ALA A 62 -6.66 1.96 0.78
C ALA A 62 -6.84 3.46 0.51
N TYR A 63 -7.29 3.83 -0.69
CA TYR A 63 -7.60 5.21 -1.04
C TYR A 63 -8.70 5.78 -0.13
N SER A 64 -9.78 5.03 0.08
CA SER A 64 -10.87 5.42 0.97
C SER A 64 -10.41 5.61 2.42
N ALA A 65 -9.48 4.77 2.88
CA ALA A 65 -8.88 4.90 4.20
C ALA A 65 -8.08 6.21 4.34
N VAL A 66 -7.30 6.58 3.32
CA VAL A 66 -6.57 7.85 3.29
C VAL A 66 -7.54 9.04 3.30
N GLN A 67 -8.60 9.00 2.48
CA GLN A 67 -9.62 10.05 2.44
C GLN A 67 -10.33 10.19 3.80
N TYR A 68 -10.70 9.08 4.42
CA TYR A 68 -11.30 9.07 5.75
C TYR A 68 -10.40 9.75 6.80
N VAL A 69 -9.10 9.42 6.81
CA VAL A 69 -8.12 10.04 7.70
C VAL A 69 -8.03 11.55 7.40
N ARG A 70 -7.94 11.92 6.13
CA ARG A 70 -7.84 13.33 5.70
C ARG A 70 -9.03 14.15 6.15
N GLU A 71 -10.24 13.67 5.96
CA GLU A 71 -11.46 14.36 6.41
C GLU A 71 -11.49 14.54 7.93
N ARG A 72 -11.08 13.51 8.67
CA ARG A 72 -11.06 13.53 10.14
C ARG A 72 -9.92 14.36 10.74
N SER A 73 -8.82 14.51 10.00
CA SER A 73 -7.65 15.30 10.40
C SER A 73 -7.84 16.80 10.15
N ARG A 74 -8.72 17.19 9.24
CA ARG A 74 -9.00 18.60 8.95
C ARG A 74 -9.47 19.33 10.21
N SER A 75 -8.79 20.44 10.51
CA SER A 75 -9.20 21.38 11.54
C SER A 75 -10.02 22.50 10.89
N ALA A 76 -11.06 22.96 11.56
CA ALA A 76 -11.86 24.11 11.08
C ALA A 76 -11.07 25.43 11.04
N THR A 77 -9.87 25.46 11.63
CA THR A 77 -9.08 26.69 11.85
C THR A 77 -7.68 26.66 11.23
N ALA A 78 -7.29 25.56 10.57
CA ALA A 78 -5.97 25.43 9.96
C ALA A 78 -6.09 25.04 8.47
N ASP A 79 -5.35 25.76 7.61
CA ASP A 79 -5.30 25.47 6.17
C ASP A 79 -4.68 24.11 5.85
N SER A 80 -3.86 23.56 6.75
CA SER A 80 -3.27 22.23 6.63
C SER A 80 -3.45 21.44 7.92
N GLY A 81 -3.98 20.22 7.80
CA GLY A 81 -4.02 19.25 8.89
C GLY A 81 -2.64 18.61 9.15
N PRO A 82 -2.51 17.78 10.19
CA PRO A 82 -1.31 16.98 10.40
C PRO A 82 -1.06 16.04 9.21
N GLY A 83 0.21 15.76 8.93
CA GLY A 83 0.63 14.97 7.78
C GLY A 83 0.01 13.57 7.72
N ILE A 84 -0.16 13.06 6.51
CA ILE A 84 -0.68 11.73 6.23
C ILE A 84 0.35 10.94 5.41
N ALA A 85 0.75 9.78 5.92
CA ALA A 85 1.66 8.88 5.24
C ALA A 85 1.02 7.50 5.02
N ILE A 86 1.47 6.78 4.02
CA ILE A 86 1.14 5.37 3.81
C ILE A 86 2.35 4.50 4.21
N VAL A 87 2.09 3.44 4.98
CA VAL A 87 3.07 2.38 5.27
C VAL A 87 2.55 1.09 4.69
N GLY A 88 3.18 0.61 3.64
CA GLY A 88 2.84 -0.66 2.99
C GLY A 88 3.82 -1.77 3.39
N GLN A 89 3.31 -2.94 3.74
CA GLN A 89 4.10 -4.13 4.04
C GLN A 89 3.83 -5.23 3.03
N SER A 90 4.85 -5.76 2.35
CA SER A 90 4.71 -6.85 1.38
C SER A 90 3.61 -6.53 0.35
N LEU A 91 2.51 -7.29 0.24
CA LEU A 91 1.35 -6.97 -0.62
C LEU A 91 0.91 -5.50 -0.47
N GLY A 92 0.90 -4.97 0.75
CA GLY A 92 0.57 -3.57 1.02
C GLY A 92 1.51 -2.56 0.35
N THR A 93 2.71 -2.96 -0.09
CA THR A 93 3.60 -2.06 -0.84
C THR A 93 3.08 -1.80 -2.24
N GLY A 94 2.56 -2.82 -2.92
CA GLY A 94 1.91 -2.68 -4.23
C GLY A 94 0.64 -1.84 -4.13
N ILE A 95 -0.21 -2.14 -3.14
CA ILE A 95 -1.44 -1.38 -2.87
C ILE A 95 -1.09 0.08 -2.56
N GLY A 96 -0.09 0.33 -1.71
CA GLY A 96 0.35 1.67 -1.34
C GLY A 96 0.90 2.47 -2.52
N ALA A 97 1.72 1.84 -3.37
CA ALA A 97 2.27 2.49 -4.57
C ALA A 97 1.15 2.91 -5.54
N GLN A 98 0.18 2.03 -5.80
CA GLN A 98 -0.96 2.33 -6.67
C GLN A 98 -1.89 3.40 -6.06
N THR A 99 -2.08 3.36 -4.74
CA THR A 99 -2.85 4.39 -4.03
C THR A 99 -2.17 5.76 -4.13
N ALA A 100 -0.85 5.82 -3.91
CA ALA A 100 -0.07 7.03 -4.03
C ALA A 100 -0.07 7.58 -5.47
N LEU A 101 0.04 6.71 -6.47
CA LEU A 101 -0.05 7.10 -7.88
C LEU A 101 -1.41 7.71 -8.21
N ARG A 102 -2.50 7.09 -7.73
CA ARG A 102 -3.84 7.63 -7.91
C ARG A 102 -3.96 9.02 -7.28
N MET A 103 -3.51 9.18 -6.04
CA MET A 103 -3.52 10.48 -5.36
C MET A 103 -2.71 11.52 -6.13
N TYR A 104 -1.52 11.15 -6.60
CA TYR A 104 -0.69 12.02 -7.42
C TYR A 104 -1.40 12.49 -8.69
N ARG A 105 -2.03 11.57 -9.44
CA ARG A 105 -2.80 11.89 -10.65
C ARG A 105 -4.02 12.78 -10.39
N GLU A 106 -4.59 12.70 -9.20
CA GLU A 106 -5.70 13.53 -8.76
C GLU A 106 -5.24 14.88 -8.13
N GLY A 107 -3.94 15.17 -8.16
CA GLY A 107 -3.36 16.38 -7.56
C GLY A 107 -3.46 16.42 -6.02
N GLN A 108 -3.58 15.26 -5.39
CA GLN A 108 -3.71 15.15 -3.94
C GLN A 108 -2.34 14.91 -3.29
N HIS A 109 -2.04 15.67 -2.25
CA HIS A 109 -0.80 15.54 -1.51
C HIS A 109 -0.80 14.30 -0.59
N LEU A 110 0.33 13.59 -0.56
CA LEU A 110 0.68 12.55 0.40
C LEU A 110 2.07 12.88 0.94
N ASP A 111 2.21 12.99 2.27
CA ASP A 111 3.46 13.46 2.90
C ASP A 111 4.59 12.44 2.79
N ALA A 112 4.27 11.15 2.88
CA ALA A 112 5.26 10.08 2.71
C ALA A 112 4.62 8.76 2.26
N LEU A 113 5.40 7.96 1.53
CA LEU A 113 5.13 6.58 1.21
C LEU A 113 6.31 5.72 1.68
N ILE A 114 6.04 4.82 2.65
CA ILE A 114 7.03 3.94 3.26
C ILE A 114 6.71 2.50 2.83
N LEU A 115 7.67 1.83 2.22
CA LEU A 115 7.49 0.50 1.66
C LEU A 115 8.42 -0.50 2.36
N LEU A 116 7.81 -1.42 3.12
CA LEU A 116 8.50 -2.46 3.88
C LEU A 116 8.44 -3.79 3.13
N ALA A 117 9.59 -4.34 2.76
CA ALA A 117 9.71 -5.54 1.91
C ALA A 117 8.97 -5.35 0.56
N ALA A 118 9.31 -4.27 -0.14
CA ALA A 118 8.73 -3.93 -1.43
C ALA A 118 9.12 -4.94 -2.51
N PHE A 119 8.20 -5.18 -3.44
CA PHE A 119 8.43 -5.96 -4.65
C PHE A 119 8.19 -5.09 -5.90
N LYS A 120 8.91 -5.40 -6.96
CA LYS A 120 8.76 -4.72 -8.25
C LYS A 120 7.40 -5.06 -8.90
N GLU A 121 7.11 -6.34 -8.96
CA GLU A 121 5.89 -6.95 -9.50
C GLU A 121 5.57 -8.19 -8.67
N LEU A 122 4.28 -8.50 -8.51
CA LEU A 122 3.86 -9.66 -7.71
C LEU A 122 4.19 -10.99 -8.39
N ARG A 123 4.10 -11.05 -9.72
CA ARG A 123 4.27 -12.28 -10.51
C ARG A 123 5.65 -12.93 -10.33
N PRO A 124 6.78 -12.22 -10.53
CA PRO A 124 8.10 -12.80 -10.26
C PRO A 124 8.28 -13.22 -8.81
N MET A 125 7.78 -12.44 -7.86
CA MET A 125 7.89 -12.74 -6.44
C MET A 125 7.24 -14.08 -6.07
N VAL A 126 6.08 -14.39 -6.65
CA VAL A 126 5.35 -15.64 -6.37
C VAL A 126 6.09 -16.85 -6.94
N THR A 127 6.68 -16.75 -8.13
CA THR A 127 7.44 -17.84 -8.76
C THR A 127 8.78 -18.09 -8.08
N GLU A 128 9.40 -17.05 -7.52
CA GLU A 128 10.68 -17.13 -6.81
C GLU A 128 10.52 -17.48 -5.32
N PHE A 129 9.27 -17.58 -4.83
CA PHE A 129 9.01 -17.86 -3.41
C PHE A 129 9.54 -19.24 -3.00
N SER A 130 10.45 -19.23 -2.02
CA SER A 130 11.06 -20.44 -1.47
C SER A 130 10.62 -20.65 -0.01
N LEU A 131 10.13 -21.85 0.30
CA LEU A 131 9.80 -22.25 1.66
C LEU A 131 11.10 -22.46 2.47
N GLY A 132 11.28 -21.70 3.53
CA GLY A 132 12.48 -21.76 4.37
C GLY A 132 13.77 -21.36 3.67
N GLY A 133 13.70 -20.65 2.54
CA GLY A 133 14.87 -20.21 1.77
C GLY A 133 15.58 -21.32 0.97
N VAL A 134 15.07 -22.57 1.03
CA VAL A 134 15.74 -23.74 0.44
C VAL A 134 14.90 -24.46 -0.61
N ILE A 135 13.57 -24.50 -0.44
CA ILE A 135 12.68 -25.23 -1.36
C ILE A 135 11.87 -24.24 -2.18
N PRO A 136 12.17 -24.04 -3.47
CA PRO A 136 11.36 -23.20 -4.35
C PRO A 136 10.02 -23.90 -4.64
N LEU A 137 8.97 -23.48 -3.93
CA LEU A 137 7.67 -24.17 -3.90
C LEU A 137 6.97 -24.20 -5.27
N LEU A 138 7.17 -23.15 -6.08
CA LEU A 138 6.52 -23.00 -7.39
C LEU A 138 7.49 -23.12 -8.57
N ARG A 139 8.76 -23.41 -8.33
CA ARG A 139 9.76 -23.63 -9.40
C ARG A 139 9.38 -24.74 -10.40
N PRO A 140 8.71 -25.85 -9.97
CA PRO A 140 8.22 -26.84 -10.93
C PRO A 140 7.22 -26.27 -11.94
N LEU A 141 6.52 -25.17 -11.59
CA LEU A 141 5.57 -24.50 -12.48
C LEU A 141 6.26 -23.83 -13.68
N GLU A 142 7.55 -23.43 -13.53
CA GLU A 142 8.35 -22.84 -14.62
C GLU A 142 8.58 -23.80 -15.80
N TRP A 143 8.47 -25.09 -15.55
CA TRP A 143 8.69 -26.14 -16.55
C TRP A 143 7.42 -26.53 -17.30
N LEU A 144 6.27 -26.00 -16.88
CA LEU A 144 5.00 -26.27 -17.55
C LEU A 144 4.79 -25.29 -18.71
N PRO A 145 4.47 -25.81 -19.94
CA PRO A 145 4.21 -24.95 -21.10
C PRO A 145 2.99 -24.02 -20.92
N ILE A 146 2.15 -24.32 -19.92
CA ILE A 146 0.94 -23.53 -19.59
C ILE A 146 1.14 -22.62 -18.37
N LYS A 147 2.40 -22.42 -17.89
CA LYS A 147 2.70 -21.63 -16.69
C LYS A 147 2.10 -20.22 -16.76
N ASP A 148 2.27 -19.56 -17.91
CA ASP A 148 1.81 -18.20 -18.09
C ASP A 148 0.30 -18.11 -18.03
N PHE A 149 -0.40 -19.05 -18.64
CA PHE A 149 -1.86 -19.15 -18.55
C PHE A 149 -2.33 -19.42 -17.11
N LEU A 150 -1.66 -20.33 -16.39
CA LEU A 150 -1.99 -20.60 -14.98
C LEU A 150 -1.72 -19.38 -14.10
N LEU A 151 -0.57 -18.74 -14.26
CA LEU A 151 -0.24 -17.54 -13.50
C LEU A 151 -1.21 -16.40 -13.81
N ASP A 152 -1.57 -16.17 -15.06
CA ASP A 152 -2.54 -15.14 -15.45
C ASP A 152 -3.96 -15.46 -14.93
N THR A 153 -4.31 -16.74 -14.82
CA THR A 153 -5.62 -17.17 -14.31
C THR A 153 -5.70 -17.09 -12.78
N PHE A 154 -4.62 -17.43 -12.06
CA PHE A 154 -4.61 -17.52 -10.60
C PHE A 154 -4.05 -16.27 -9.92
N LEU A 155 -3.14 -15.52 -10.57
CA LEU A 155 -2.64 -14.26 -10.06
C LEU A 155 -3.53 -13.10 -10.51
N GLN A 156 -4.51 -12.80 -9.69
CA GLN A 156 -5.43 -11.67 -9.92
C GLN A 156 -4.78 -10.29 -9.71
N TYR A 157 -3.56 -10.26 -9.17
CA TYR A 157 -2.86 -9.04 -8.80
C TYR A 157 -1.55 -8.91 -9.57
N ARG A 158 -1.32 -7.78 -10.22
CA ARG A 158 -0.06 -7.47 -10.91
C ARG A 158 0.77 -6.45 -10.18
N PHE A 159 0.15 -5.43 -9.61
CA PHE A 159 0.77 -4.32 -8.90
C PHE A 159 2.09 -3.86 -9.51
N HIS A 160 2.03 -3.11 -10.57
CA HIS A 160 3.21 -2.50 -11.22
C HIS A 160 3.80 -1.38 -10.34
N SER A 161 4.38 -1.75 -9.21
CA SER A 161 4.86 -0.80 -8.19
C SER A 161 5.98 0.07 -8.72
N LEU A 162 6.90 -0.49 -9.52
CA LEU A 162 8.00 0.27 -10.08
C LEU A 162 7.52 1.34 -11.06
N GLU A 163 6.57 1.02 -11.93
CA GLU A 163 6.01 1.97 -12.90
C GLU A 163 5.30 3.11 -12.16
N ALA A 164 4.49 2.78 -11.14
CA ALA A 164 3.80 3.75 -10.31
C ALA A 164 4.77 4.73 -9.64
N LEU A 165 5.83 4.23 -9.02
CA LEU A 165 6.85 5.05 -8.36
C LEU A 165 7.63 5.89 -9.37
N THR A 166 7.95 5.32 -10.54
CA THR A 166 8.68 6.03 -11.60
C THR A 166 7.85 7.22 -12.14
N GLU A 167 6.55 7.04 -12.34
CA GLU A 167 5.66 8.12 -12.77
C GLU A 167 5.60 9.25 -11.74
N ILE A 168 5.44 8.91 -10.46
CA ILE A 168 5.43 9.90 -9.37
C ILE A 168 6.75 10.69 -9.35
N LEU A 169 7.89 9.99 -9.36
CA LEU A 169 9.21 10.62 -9.27
C LEU A 169 9.54 11.50 -10.48
N ASN A 170 9.18 11.06 -11.68
CA ASN A 170 9.41 11.84 -12.90
C ASN A 170 8.52 13.09 -12.93
N GLY A 171 7.28 12.98 -12.49
CA GLY A 171 6.36 14.11 -12.42
C GLY A 171 6.76 15.15 -11.37
N THR A 172 7.31 14.73 -10.23
CA THR A 172 7.82 15.65 -9.20
C THR A 172 9.08 16.38 -9.63
N ASN A 173 9.82 15.87 -10.61
CA ASN A 173 11.01 16.52 -11.20
C ASN A 173 10.67 17.46 -12.38
N ASP A 174 9.43 17.57 -12.82
CA ASP A 174 9.02 18.56 -13.83
C ASP A 174 8.94 19.96 -13.16
N PRO A 175 9.80 20.91 -13.58
CA PRO A 175 9.78 22.27 -13.01
C PRO A 175 8.43 23.00 -13.20
N LYS A 176 7.53 22.50 -14.04
CA LYS A 176 6.17 23.03 -14.21
C LYS A 176 5.20 22.58 -13.11
N SER A 177 5.50 21.50 -12.40
CA SER A 177 4.65 20.99 -11.30
C SER A 177 4.75 21.81 -10.01
N VAL A 178 5.83 22.59 -9.85
CA VAL A 178 6.10 23.40 -8.64
C VAL A 178 5.32 24.73 -8.62
N ASN A 179 4.73 25.15 -9.73
CA ASN A 179 4.09 26.47 -9.88
C ASN A 179 2.57 26.43 -10.11
N GLN A 180 1.87 25.37 -9.72
CA GLN A 180 0.40 25.45 -9.66
C GLN A 180 -0.01 25.98 -8.28
N PRO A 181 -0.64 27.17 -8.20
CA PRO A 181 -1.18 27.66 -6.93
C PRO A 181 -2.30 26.73 -6.48
N VAL A 182 -2.26 26.35 -5.21
CA VAL A 182 -3.27 25.60 -4.46
C VAL A 182 -4.54 26.43 -4.36
#